data_5a499539123e2f16b7aa3030d269eb27
#
_entry.id   5a499539123e2f16b7aa3030d269eb27
#
_cell.length_a   1.000
_cell.length_b   1.000
_cell.length_c   1.000
_cell.angle_alpha   90.00
_cell.angle_beta   90.00
_cell.angle_gamma   90.00
#
_symmetry.space_group_name_H-M   'P 1'
#
loop_
_entity.id
_entity.type
_entity.pdbx_description
1 polymer ?
#
loop_
_entity_poly.entity_id
_entity_poly.type
_entity_poly.pdbx_seq_one_letter_code
_entity_poly.pdbx_strand_id
1 'polypeptide(L)'
;MKTEKNQIWNFNKDIELEPCGDGVNRKILAYADELMCVENHFEKGAIGALHHHPHTQITYVVFGQFEFNINGEKKIVNPGDALLKRDSIEHGCVCLEEGILLDIFTPMREEFV
;
A
#
# COMPACT_ATOMS: atom_id res chain seq x y z
N MET A 1 1.18 18.67 -2.95
CA MET A 1 0.58 18.64 -4.28
C MET A 1 -0.05 17.27 -4.51
N LYS A 2 -1.24 17.24 -5.03
CA LYS A 2 -1.93 16.00 -5.33
C LYS A 2 -1.52 15.47 -6.70
N THR A 3 -1.33 14.16 -6.81
CA THR A 3 -1.04 13.51 -8.09
C THR A 3 -2.28 13.54 -8.97
N GLU A 4 -2.11 13.88 -10.24
CA GLU A 4 -3.18 13.87 -11.22
C GLU A 4 -3.15 12.58 -12.05
N LYS A 5 -4.34 12.11 -12.44
CA LYS A 5 -4.47 10.92 -13.29
C LYS A 5 -3.75 11.13 -14.63
N ASN A 6 -3.04 10.10 -15.09
CA ASN A 6 -2.29 10.09 -16.34
C ASN A 6 -1.06 11.02 -16.38
N GLN A 7 -0.68 11.58 -15.25
CA GLN A 7 0.53 12.40 -15.17
C GLN A 7 1.76 11.50 -15.29
N ILE A 8 2.66 11.83 -16.21
CA ILE A 8 3.83 10.99 -16.52
C ILE A 8 4.95 11.17 -15.51
N TRP A 9 5.25 12.42 -15.16
CA TRP A 9 6.33 12.74 -14.22
C TRP A 9 5.76 13.05 -12.83
N ASN A 10 6.10 12.24 -11.84
CA ASN A 10 5.60 12.38 -10.48
C ASN A 10 6.78 12.29 -9.51
N PHE A 11 7.16 13.45 -8.95
CA PHE A 11 8.31 13.53 -8.05
C PHE A 11 7.84 13.36 -6.61
N ASN A 12 8.33 12.33 -5.94
CA ASN A 12 7.92 11.96 -4.58
C ASN A 12 8.00 13.14 -3.61
N LYS A 13 9.05 13.94 -3.70
CA LYS A 13 9.28 15.10 -2.82
C LYS A 13 8.17 16.16 -2.91
N ASP A 14 7.46 16.22 -4.02
CA ASP A 14 6.42 17.22 -4.26
C ASP A 14 5.01 16.70 -3.91
N ILE A 15 4.89 15.41 -3.59
CA ILE A 15 3.62 14.78 -3.23
C ILE A 15 3.48 14.76 -1.71
N GLU A 16 2.37 15.30 -1.22
CA GLU A 16 2.11 15.36 0.21
C GLU A 16 1.59 14.02 0.74
N LEU A 17 2.03 13.68 1.96
CA LEU A 17 1.45 12.57 2.70
C LEU A 17 0.04 12.96 3.14
N GLU A 18 -0.91 12.03 2.99
CA GLU A 18 -2.26 12.20 3.50
C GLU A 18 -2.60 11.07 4.47
N PRO A 19 -3.28 11.37 5.59
CA PRO A 19 -3.68 10.34 6.54
C PRO A 19 -4.66 9.36 5.89
N CYS A 20 -4.46 8.06 6.14
CA CYS A 20 -5.35 7.03 5.61
C CYS A 20 -5.67 5.94 6.65
N GLY A 21 -5.27 6.15 7.89
CA GLY A 21 -5.53 5.25 9.00
C GLY A 21 -4.75 5.71 10.22
N ASP A 22 -4.97 5.05 11.36
CA ASP A 22 -4.27 5.38 12.59
C ASP A 22 -2.79 4.93 12.48
N GLY A 23 -1.89 5.89 12.47
CA GLY A 23 -0.46 5.64 12.27
C GLY A 23 -0.08 5.30 10.83
N VAL A 24 -0.97 5.53 9.87
CA VAL A 24 -0.72 5.25 8.45
C VAL A 24 -1.00 6.48 7.62
N ASN A 25 -0.05 6.84 6.78
CA ASN A 25 -0.19 7.92 5.80
C ASN A 25 0.21 7.40 4.42
N ARG A 26 -0.32 8.00 3.37
CA ARG A 26 -0.02 7.56 2.01
C ARG A 26 0.28 8.70 1.06
N LYS A 27 1.02 8.35 0.02
CA LYS A 27 1.17 9.16 -1.20
C LYS A 27 0.70 8.34 -2.38
N ILE A 28 -0.19 8.89 -3.18
CA ILE A 28 -0.51 8.30 -4.48
C ILE A 28 0.56 8.78 -5.44
N LEU A 29 1.44 7.88 -5.88
CA LEU A 29 2.61 8.25 -6.67
C LEU A 29 2.28 8.45 -8.14
N ALA A 30 1.47 7.56 -8.71
CA ALA A 30 1.09 7.63 -10.12
C ALA A 30 -0.13 6.75 -10.35
N TYR A 31 -1.00 7.14 -11.27
CA TYR A 31 -2.14 6.30 -11.62
C TYR A 31 -2.77 6.66 -12.96
N ALA A 32 -3.43 5.65 -13.51
CA ALA A 32 -4.31 5.73 -14.66
C ALA A 32 -5.53 4.86 -14.30
N ASP A 33 -6.51 4.74 -15.20
CA ASP A 33 -7.70 3.92 -14.92
C ASP A 33 -7.34 2.46 -14.63
N GLU A 34 -6.35 1.92 -15.34
CA GLU A 34 -5.97 0.50 -15.26
C GLU A 34 -4.91 0.18 -14.21
N LEU A 35 -4.26 1.19 -13.60
CA LEU A 35 -3.09 0.97 -12.75
C LEU A 35 -2.90 2.09 -11.75
N MET A 36 -2.51 1.75 -10.51
CA MET A 36 -2.23 2.74 -9.48
C MET A 36 -1.05 2.29 -8.62
N CYS A 37 -0.17 3.22 -8.31
CA CYS A 37 0.98 3.01 -7.44
C CYS A 37 0.85 3.92 -6.22
N VAL A 38 0.83 3.31 -5.02
CA VAL A 38 0.64 4.00 -3.74
C VAL A 38 1.76 3.65 -2.79
N GLU A 39 2.34 4.67 -2.15
CA GLU A 39 3.35 4.50 -1.12
C GLU A 39 2.69 4.74 0.24
N ASN A 40 2.69 3.71 1.10
CA ASN A 40 2.10 3.75 2.42
C ASN A 40 3.17 3.77 3.50
N HIS A 41 3.10 4.76 4.37
CA HIS A 41 4.02 4.96 5.49
C HIS A 41 3.34 4.50 6.78
N PHE A 42 3.97 3.55 7.47
CA PHE A 42 3.43 2.98 8.71
C PHE A 42 4.32 3.32 9.89
N GLU A 43 3.72 3.82 10.96
CA GLU A 43 4.39 3.92 12.25
C GLU A 43 4.49 2.52 12.88
N LYS A 44 5.49 2.29 13.71
CA LYS A 44 5.63 1.05 14.46
C LYS A 44 4.35 0.77 15.25
N GLY A 45 3.82 -0.44 15.14
CA GLY A 45 2.59 -0.87 15.79
C GLY A 45 1.32 -0.56 15.03
N ALA A 46 1.39 0.23 13.95
CA ALA A 46 0.21 0.53 13.15
C ALA A 46 -0.34 -0.73 12.49
N ILE A 47 -1.66 -0.76 12.33
CA ILE A 47 -2.39 -1.92 11.81
C ILE A 47 -3.05 -1.56 10.49
N GLY A 48 -2.78 -2.38 9.47
CA GLY A 48 -3.61 -2.43 8.27
C GLY A 48 -4.71 -3.44 8.53
N ALA A 49 -5.94 -2.97 8.75
CA ALA A 49 -7.06 -3.84 9.14
C ALA A 49 -7.33 -4.91 8.07
N LEU A 50 -7.79 -6.08 8.54
CA LEU A 50 -8.23 -7.14 7.63
C LEU A 50 -9.34 -6.62 6.72
N HIS A 51 -9.16 -6.80 5.42
CA HIS A 51 -10.12 -6.38 4.40
C HIS A 51 -9.92 -7.19 3.13
N HIS A 52 -10.82 -7.01 2.19
CA HIS A 52 -10.70 -7.59 0.86
C HIS A 52 -11.24 -6.62 -0.19
N HIS A 53 -10.81 -6.76 -1.42
CA HIS A 53 -11.24 -5.94 -2.54
C HIS A 53 -11.04 -6.70 -3.85
N PRO A 54 -11.78 -6.34 -4.92
CA PRO A 54 -11.70 -7.05 -6.20
C PRO A 54 -10.40 -6.79 -6.98
N HIS A 55 -9.66 -5.76 -6.59
CA HIS A 55 -8.42 -5.37 -7.26
C HIS A 55 -7.35 -6.45 -7.11
N THR A 56 -6.53 -6.62 -8.15
CA THR A 56 -5.29 -7.35 -8.02
C THR A 56 -4.23 -6.38 -7.50
N GLN A 57 -3.46 -6.82 -6.52
CA GLN A 57 -2.51 -5.95 -5.83
C GLN A 57 -1.18 -6.66 -5.62
N ILE A 58 -0.09 -5.93 -5.87
CA ILE A 58 1.23 -6.32 -5.40
C ILE A 58 1.61 -5.36 -4.29
N THR A 59 2.09 -5.90 -3.18
CA THR A 59 2.68 -5.13 -2.09
C THR A 59 4.17 -5.44 -2.03
N TYR A 60 5.01 -4.43 -2.13
CA TYR A 60 6.46 -4.54 -2.02
C TYR A 60 6.94 -3.84 -0.75
N VAL A 61 7.73 -4.54 0.06
CA VAL A 61 8.30 -3.95 1.29
C VAL A 61 9.53 -3.13 0.92
N VAL A 62 9.40 -1.81 1.04
CA VAL A 62 10.51 -0.89 0.74
C VAL A 62 11.42 -0.76 1.95
N PHE A 63 10.82 -0.67 3.14
CA PHE A 63 11.53 -0.36 4.39
C PHE A 63 10.75 -0.93 5.57
N GLY A 64 11.44 -1.25 6.66
CA GLY A 64 10.79 -1.73 7.88
C GLY A 64 10.45 -3.22 7.86
N GLN A 65 9.61 -3.64 8.81
CA GLN A 65 9.22 -5.04 8.95
C GLN A 65 7.73 -5.13 9.26
N PHE A 66 7.05 -6.10 8.64
CA PHE A 66 5.62 -6.28 8.77
C PHE A 66 5.28 -7.75 8.99
N GLU A 67 4.21 -8.01 9.75
CA GLU A 67 3.56 -9.30 9.78
C GLU A 67 2.29 -9.20 8.96
N PHE A 68 2.20 -9.95 7.88
CA PHE A 68 1.00 -10.04 7.05
C PHE A 68 0.15 -11.24 7.42
N ASN A 69 -1.16 -11.04 7.37
CA ASN A 69 -2.15 -12.10 7.47
C ASN A 69 -2.85 -12.19 6.12
N ILE A 70 -2.63 -13.29 5.42
CA ILE A 70 -3.24 -13.55 4.12
C ILE A 70 -4.12 -14.79 4.28
N ASN A 71 -5.43 -14.57 4.23
CA ASN A 71 -6.42 -15.63 4.37
C ASN A 71 -6.17 -16.53 5.59
N GLY A 72 -5.79 -15.91 6.71
CA GLY A 72 -5.52 -16.60 7.97
C GLY A 72 -4.07 -17.08 8.16
N GLU A 73 -3.25 -17.07 7.13
CA GLU A 73 -1.84 -17.43 7.22
C GLU A 73 -1.00 -16.20 7.54
N LYS A 74 -0.19 -16.27 8.59
CA LYS A 74 0.65 -15.15 9.03
C LYS A 74 2.11 -15.41 8.73
N LYS A 75 2.78 -14.42 8.14
CA LYS A 75 4.23 -14.45 7.89
C LYS A 75 4.84 -13.09 8.08
N ILE A 76 6.10 -13.07 8.51
CA ILE A 76 6.88 -11.84 8.62
C ILE A 76 7.58 -11.59 7.29
N VAL A 77 7.50 -10.34 6.82
CA VAL A 77 8.15 -9.90 5.58
C VAL A 77 9.10 -8.75 5.88
N ASN A 78 10.18 -8.68 5.10
CA ASN A 78 11.28 -7.74 5.26
C ASN A 78 11.51 -6.97 3.96
N PRO A 79 12.33 -5.90 3.98
CA PRO A 79 12.62 -5.14 2.76
C PRO A 79 13.04 -6.03 1.60
N GLY A 80 12.44 -5.82 0.45
CA GLY A 80 12.66 -6.63 -0.74
C GLY A 80 11.66 -7.76 -0.95
N ASP A 81 10.89 -8.11 0.07
CA ASP A 81 9.84 -9.12 -0.05
C ASP A 81 8.58 -8.54 -0.71
N ALA A 82 7.84 -9.39 -1.39
CA ALA A 82 6.61 -8.98 -2.07
C ALA A 82 5.48 -9.98 -1.84
N LEU A 83 4.25 -9.47 -1.88
CA LEU A 83 3.03 -10.26 -1.75
C LEU A 83 2.14 -10.00 -2.95
N LEU A 84 1.51 -11.06 -3.46
CA LEU A 84 0.48 -10.95 -4.49
C LEU A 84 -0.88 -11.21 -3.84
N LYS A 85 -1.81 -10.29 -4.05
CA LYS A 85 -3.18 -10.36 -3.53
C LYS A 85 -4.15 -10.25 -4.70
N ARG A 86 -5.02 -11.24 -4.85
CA ARG A 86 -6.00 -11.30 -5.94
C ARG A 86 -7.22 -12.07 -5.48
N ASP A 87 -8.27 -12.11 -6.33
CA ASP A 87 -9.47 -12.88 -6.08
C ASP A 87 -10.18 -12.55 -4.77
N SER A 88 -10.13 -11.26 -4.39
CA SER A 88 -10.75 -10.75 -3.15
C SER A 88 -10.24 -11.46 -1.89
N ILE A 89 -9.01 -11.92 -1.89
CA ILE A 89 -8.43 -12.59 -0.73
C ILE A 89 -8.35 -11.63 0.47
N GLU A 90 -8.77 -12.12 1.64
CA GLU A 90 -8.69 -11.32 2.86
C GLU A 90 -7.23 -11.13 3.27
N HIS A 91 -6.86 -9.89 3.58
CA HIS A 91 -5.51 -9.55 3.99
C HIS A 91 -5.47 -8.37 4.95
N GLY A 92 -4.42 -8.33 5.73
CA GLY A 92 -4.11 -7.25 6.64
C GLY A 92 -2.70 -7.39 7.15
N CYS A 93 -2.24 -6.42 7.93
CA CYS A 93 -0.88 -6.45 8.46
C CYS A 93 -0.73 -5.68 9.77
N VAL A 94 0.37 -5.96 10.46
CA VAL A 94 0.86 -5.19 11.60
C VAL A 94 2.26 -4.73 11.28
N CYS A 95 2.54 -3.46 11.47
CA CYS A 95 3.88 -2.91 11.30
C CYS A 95 4.71 -3.21 12.55
N LEU A 96 5.69 -4.09 12.42
CA LEU A 96 6.56 -4.49 13.53
C LEU A 96 7.69 -3.48 13.75
N GLU A 97 8.21 -2.92 12.67
CA GLU A 97 9.19 -1.83 12.68
C GLU A 97 8.73 -0.78 11.68
N GLU A 98 8.80 0.50 12.04
CA GLU A 98 8.42 1.61 11.18
C GLU A 98 8.84 1.34 9.74
N GLY A 99 7.93 1.53 8.79
CA GLY A 99 8.21 1.11 7.44
C GLY A 99 7.37 1.73 6.36
N ILE A 100 7.71 1.33 5.14
CA ILE A 100 7.07 1.80 3.92
C ILE A 100 6.72 0.59 3.06
N LEU A 101 5.47 0.53 2.65
CA LEU A 101 4.97 -0.45 1.68
C LEU A 101 4.65 0.28 0.38
N LEU A 102 5.03 -0.31 -0.74
CA LEU A 102 4.61 0.14 -2.06
C LEU A 102 3.52 -0.79 -2.55
N ASP A 103 2.32 -0.25 -2.78
CA ASP A 103 1.17 -0.99 -3.25
C ASP A 103 0.85 -0.62 -4.70
N ILE A 104 0.73 -1.64 -5.54
CA ILE A 104 0.40 -1.48 -6.96
C ILE A 104 -0.92 -2.21 -7.21
N PHE A 105 -1.91 -1.48 -7.72
CA PHE A 105 -3.27 -1.98 -7.95
C PHE A 105 -3.64 -2.01 -9.42
N THR A 106 -4.40 -3.01 -9.81
CA THR A 106 -5.10 -3.06 -11.10
C THR A 106 -6.56 -3.49 -10.85
N PRO A 107 -7.55 -2.71 -11.31
CA PRO A 107 -7.47 -1.31 -11.76
C PRO A 107 -7.14 -0.35 -10.60
N MET A 108 -7.21 0.94 -10.85
CA MET A 108 -7.00 1.93 -9.79
C MET A 108 -8.05 1.81 -8.68
N ARG A 109 -7.68 2.25 -7.48
CA ARG A 109 -8.60 2.36 -6.33
C ARG A 109 -9.31 3.71 -6.41
N GLU A 110 -10.52 3.73 -6.98
CA GLU A 110 -11.30 4.96 -7.16
C GLU A 110 -11.55 5.71 -5.86
N GLU A 111 -11.73 4.97 -4.77
CA GLU A 111 -11.98 5.54 -3.44
C GLU A 111 -10.79 6.30 -2.87
N PHE A 112 -9.61 6.19 -3.47
CA PHE A 112 -8.42 6.93 -3.02
C PHE A 112 -8.31 8.32 -3.65
N VAL A 113 -9.06 8.59 -4.69
CA VAL A 113 -8.97 9.86 -5.45
C VAL A 113 -10.30 10.59 -5.54
#